data_60945607c20c6e4d35d1bfc120a386d9
#
_entry.id   60945607c20c6e4d35d1bfc120a386d9
#
_cell.length_a   1.000
_cell.length_b   1.000
_cell.length_c   1.000
_cell.angle_alpha   90.00
_cell.angle_beta   90.00
_cell.angle_gamma   90.00
#
_symmetry.space_group_name_H-M   'P 1'
#
loop_
_entity.id
_entity.type
_entity.pdbx_description
1 polymer ?
#
loop_
_entity_poly.entity_id
_entity_poly.type
_entity_poly.pdbx_seq_one_letter_code
_entity_poly.pdbx_strand_id
1 'polypeptide(L)'
;QYTVSVSSFVTAKKSPLATLPGSGTIVTADDDAGMKKAIDDLKTTFKGKTIAVQVATIQADFLQKYLGDVATIRTYQAGPETFADLMNGRVDAVMASRTNLNAFVKKHAEAISSSGYGFSGGVLGAGSAIGLRKGNSELQQVLNQALDSMIKDGTLSKLSIKWFGEDVAPKA
;
A
#
# COMPACT_ATOMS: atom_id res chain seq x y z
N GLN A 1 4.61 -10.52 -13.32
CA GLN A 1 4.63 -9.83 -12.02
C GLN A 1 5.91 -10.15 -11.28
N TYR A 2 6.59 -9.13 -10.71
CA TYR A 2 7.85 -9.31 -9.97
C TYR A 2 7.75 -8.88 -8.50
N THR A 3 6.68 -8.18 -8.10
CA THR A 3 6.35 -7.92 -6.70
C THR A 3 4.87 -8.11 -6.45
N VAL A 4 4.51 -8.53 -5.25
CA VAL A 4 3.15 -8.37 -4.72
C VAL A 4 3.03 -6.96 -4.12
N SER A 5 1.85 -6.37 -4.16
CA SER A 5 1.61 -5.03 -3.64
C SER A 5 0.61 -5.08 -2.49
N VAL A 6 0.99 -4.50 -1.37
CA VAL A 6 0.10 -4.25 -0.24
C VAL A 6 0.06 -2.74 0.00
N SER A 7 -1.12 -2.18 0.11
CA SER A 7 -1.33 -0.79 0.51
C SER A 7 -1.79 -0.74 1.96
N SER A 8 -1.33 0.23 2.71
CA SER A 8 -1.68 0.40 4.12
C SER A 8 -1.60 1.87 4.54
N PHE A 9 -1.76 2.13 5.83
CA PHE A 9 -1.80 3.47 6.39
C PHE A 9 -0.61 3.73 7.30
N VAL A 10 -0.25 5.01 7.39
CA VAL A 10 0.57 5.55 8.47
C VAL A 10 -0.12 6.73 9.13
N THR A 11 0.11 6.88 10.42
CA THR A 11 -0.44 7.95 11.27
C THR A 11 0.66 8.50 12.17
N ALA A 12 0.44 9.68 12.76
CA ALA A 12 1.37 10.20 13.76
C ALA A 12 1.23 9.43 15.09
N LYS A 13 2.35 9.07 15.72
CA LYS A 13 2.36 8.35 17.02
C LYS A 13 1.65 9.11 18.17
N LYS A 14 1.64 10.43 18.10
CA LYS A 14 0.96 11.28 19.07
C LYS A 14 -0.51 11.52 18.73
N SER A 15 -1.02 10.95 17.64
CA SER A 15 -2.40 11.03 17.22
C SER A 15 -3.28 10.02 17.99
N PRO A 16 -4.57 10.31 18.19
CA PRO A 16 -5.55 9.31 18.63
C PRO A 16 -5.64 8.10 17.69
N LEU A 17 -5.17 8.23 16.45
CA LEU A 17 -5.10 7.18 15.42
C LEU A 17 -3.76 6.44 15.40
N ALA A 18 -2.91 6.58 16.41
CA ALA A 18 -1.59 5.91 16.48
C ALA A 18 -1.68 4.38 16.34
N THR A 19 -2.82 3.80 16.71
CA THR A 19 -3.11 2.38 16.50
C THR A 19 -4.41 2.24 15.72
N LEU A 20 -4.31 1.77 14.49
CA LEU A 20 -5.47 1.49 13.64
C LEU A 20 -5.94 0.03 13.81
N PRO A 21 -7.23 -0.28 13.53
CA PRO A 21 -7.75 -1.65 13.61
C PRO A 21 -7.08 -2.56 12.58
N GLY A 22 -7.00 -3.86 12.88
CA GLY A 22 -6.54 -4.89 11.96
C GLY A 22 -5.02 -4.94 11.73
N SER A 23 -4.22 -4.42 12.66
CA SER A 23 -2.75 -4.45 12.55
C SER A 23 -2.23 -5.88 12.34
N GLY A 24 -1.39 -6.06 11.31
CA GLY A 24 -0.84 -7.36 10.94
C GLY A 24 -1.74 -8.19 10.02
N THR A 25 -2.97 -7.79 9.76
CA THR A 25 -3.90 -8.47 8.86
C THR A 25 -3.81 -7.90 7.45
N ILE A 26 -3.59 -8.77 6.46
CA ILE A 26 -3.70 -8.42 5.04
C ILE A 26 -5.05 -8.94 4.54
N VAL A 27 -5.84 -8.04 3.97
CA VAL A 27 -7.14 -8.33 3.37
C VAL A 27 -7.00 -8.30 1.87
N THR A 28 -7.46 -9.36 1.20
CA THR A 28 -7.43 -9.46 -0.25
C THR A 28 -8.82 -9.21 -0.84
N ALA A 29 -8.88 -8.75 -2.08
CA ALA A 29 -10.15 -8.34 -2.70
C ALA A 29 -11.12 -9.50 -2.98
N ASP A 30 -10.65 -10.74 -2.92
CA ASP A 30 -11.43 -11.97 -3.05
C ASP A 30 -11.98 -12.48 -1.70
N ASP A 31 -11.58 -11.89 -0.58
CA ASP A 31 -12.17 -12.12 0.74
C ASP A 31 -13.27 -11.08 1.03
N ASP A 32 -14.47 -11.31 0.53
CA ASP A 32 -15.60 -10.41 0.69
C ASP A 32 -15.94 -10.11 2.16
N ALA A 33 -15.88 -11.11 3.03
CA ALA A 33 -16.19 -10.94 4.45
C ALA A 33 -15.11 -10.13 5.18
N GLY A 34 -13.83 -10.43 4.91
CA GLY A 34 -12.69 -9.69 5.43
C GLY A 34 -12.68 -8.25 4.92
N MET A 35 -12.95 -8.04 3.62
CA MET A 35 -13.07 -6.69 3.04
C MET A 35 -14.19 -5.90 3.69
N LYS A 36 -15.39 -6.48 3.81
CA LYS A 36 -16.52 -5.79 4.46
C LYS A 36 -16.17 -5.37 5.87
N LYS A 37 -15.66 -6.31 6.69
CA LYS A 37 -15.25 -6.03 8.07
C LYS A 37 -14.20 -4.92 8.13
N ALA A 38 -13.14 -5.02 7.34
CA ALA A 38 -12.06 -4.04 7.35
C ALA A 38 -12.56 -2.63 6.94
N ILE A 39 -13.42 -2.54 5.93
CA ILE A 39 -13.99 -1.26 5.51
C ILE A 39 -14.92 -0.68 6.58
N ASP A 40 -15.76 -1.47 7.22
CA ASP A 40 -16.63 -1.01 8.31
C ASP A 40 -15.81 -0.49 9.51
N ASP A 41 -14.73 -1.18 9.89
CA ASP A 41 -13.79 -0.75 10.92
C ASP A 41 -13.13 0.59 10.55
N LEU A 42 -12.67 0.73 9.29
CA LEU A 42 -12.04 1.96 8.80
C LEU A 42 -13.03 3.12 8.67
N LYS A 43 -14.26 2.88 8.23
CA LYS A 43 -15.31 3.91 8.19
C LYS A 43 -15.59 4.48 9.58
N THR A 44 -15.64 3.63 10.59
CA THR A 44 -15.79 4.06 11.98
C THR A 44 -14.60 4.89 12.43
N THR A 45 -13.39 4.42 12.14
CA THR A 45 -12.13 5.04 12.60
C THR A 45 -11.86 6.38 11.93
N PHE A 46 -12.12 6.48 10.61
CA PHE A 46 -11.81 7.67 9.82
C PHE A 46 -12.98 8.65 9.63
N LYS A 47 -14.10 8.43 10.31
CA LYS A 47 -15.25 9.35 10.25
C LYS A 47 -14.83 10.78 10.61
N GLY A 48 -15.02 11.71 9.67
CA GLY A 48 -14.67 13.13 9.84
C GLY A 48 -13.16 13.42 9.85
N LYS A 49 -12.31 12.44 9.48
CA LYS A 49 -10.86 12.59 9.39
C LYS A 49 -10.40 12.93 7.98
N THR A 50 -9.17 13.40 7.86
CA THR A 50 -8.53 13.71 6.57
C THR A 50 -7.45 12.68 6.27
N ILE A 51 -7.55 12.00 5.13
CA ILE A 51 -6.58 11.02 4.65
C ILE A 51 -5.86 11.60 3.44
N ALA A 52 -4.54 11.69 3.50
CA ALA A 52 -3.71 12.14 2.39
C ALA A 52 -3.32 10.98 1.48
N VAL A 53 -3.27 11.25 0.18
CA VAL A 53 -2.88 10.28 -0.85
C VAL A 53 -2.30 11.00 -2.06
N GLN A 54 -1.41 10.36 -2.80
CA GLN A 54 -0.92 10.91 -4.07
C GLN A 54 -2.02 10.79 -5.14
N VAL A 55 -2.20 11.85 -5.92
CA VAL A 55 -3.18 11.91 -7.01
C VAL A 55 -2.86 10.88 -8.10
N ALA A 56 -3.90 10.43 -8.81
CA ALA A 56 -3.80 9.46 -9.91
C ALA A 56 -3.12 8.13 -9.51
N THR A 57 -3.37 7.67 -8.30
CA THR A 57 -2.90 6.37 -7.80
C THR A 57 -4.07 5.45 -7.50
N ILE A 58 -3.80 4.14 -7.54
CA ILE A 58 -4.76 3.10 -7.15
C ILE A 58 -5.22 3.24 -5.69
N GLN A 59 -4.39 3.83 -4.82
CA GLN A 59 -4.75 4.15 -3.45
C GLN A 59 -5.77 5.29 -3.37
N ALA A 60 -5.66 6.29 -4.25
CA ALA A 60 -6.66 7.36 -4.32
C ALA A 60 -8.02 6.81 -4.75
N ASP A 61 -8.06 5.93 -5.76
CA ASP A 61 -9.28 5.26 -6.21
C ASP A 61 -9.89 4.39 -5.11
N PHE A 62 -9.05 3.65 -4.37
CA PHE A 62 -9.49 2.84 -3.22
C PHE A 62 -10.13 3.71 -2.15
N LEU A 63 -9.46 4.78 -1.72
CA LEU A 63 -9.97 5.68 -0.69
C LEU A 63 -11.28 6.34 -1.11
N GLN A 64 -11.37 6.81 -2.35
CA GLN A 64 -12.58 7.44 -2.86
C GLN A 64 -13.74 6.45 -2.90
N LYS A 65 -13.49 5.21 -3.33
CA LYS A 65 -14.51 4.15 -3.43
C LYS A 65 -15.05 3.73 -2.07
N TYR A 66 -14.19 3.57 -1.07
CA TYR A 66 -14.55 2.90 0.17
C TYR A 66 -14.71 3.83 1.38
N LEU A 67 -14.05 4.99 1.39
CA LEU A 67 -14.03 5.92 2.52
C LEU A 67 -14.44 7.35 2.17
N GLY A 68 -14.65 7.65 0.88
CA GLY A 68 -14.98 9.01 0.43
C GLY A 68 -16.33 9.54 0.97
N ASP A 69 -17.18 8.66 1.47
CA ASP A 69 -18.47 9.01 2.10
C ASP A 69 -18.34 9.42 3.60
N VAL A 70 -17.23 9.08 4.25
CA VAL A 70 -17.02 9.31 5.69
C VAL A 70 -15.78 10.14 6.03
N ALA A 71 -14.79 10.18 5.15
CA ALA A 71 -13.51 10.87 5.33
C ALA A 71 -13.25 11.90 4.23
N THR A 72 -12.47 12.93 4.53
CA THR A 72 -11.95 13.85 3.51
C THR A 72 -10.72 13.25 2.87
N ILE A 73 -10.77 12.97 1.57
CA ILE A 73 -9.62 12.48 0.81
C ILE A 73 -8.89 13.67 0.21
N ARG A 74 -7.69 13.97 0.73
CA ARG A 74 -6.84 15.05 0.25
C ARG A 74 -5.76 14.50 -0.67
N THR A 75 -5.77 14.95 -1.92
CA THR A 75 -4.80 14.52 -2.93
C THR A 75 -3.62 15.48 -3.04
N TYR A 76 -2.43 14.96 -3.34
CA TYR A 76 -1.17 15.68 -3.49
C TYR A 76 -0.49 15.26 -4.79
N GLN A 77 0.30 16.15 -5.39
CA GLN A 77 1.00 15.84 -6.63
C GLN A 77 2.13 14.82 -6.42
N ALA A 78 2.80 14.86 -5.26
CA ALA A 78 3.90 13.96 -4.95
C ALA A 78 3.73 13.30 -3.56
N GLY A 79 4.21 12.05 -3.43
CA GLY A 79 4.17 11.31 -2.17
C GLY A 79 4.81 12.03 -0.99
N PRO A 80 6.01 12.64 -1.10
CA PRO A 80 6.63 13.37 0.01
C PRO A 80 5.78 14.48 0.61
N GLU A 81 4.91 15.12 -0.17
CA GLU A 81 4.01 16.17 0.31
C GLU A 81 2.97 15.62 1.30
N THR A 82 2.47 14.40 1.07
CA THR A 82 1.51 13.73 1.96
C THR A 82 2.11 13.51 3.35
N PHE A 83 3.37 13.10 3.40
CA PHE A 83 4.09 12.85 4.64
C PHE A 83 4.45 14.15 5.37
N ALA A 84 4.80 15.20 4.64
CA ALA A 84 5.07 16.52 5.23
C ALA A 84 3.82 17.05 5.96
N ASP A 85 2.64 16.90 5.37
CA ASP A 85 1.39 17.34 5.99
C ASP A 85 0.96 16.45 7.15
N LEU A 86 1.27 15.14 7.12
CA LEU A 86 1.09 14.25 8.27
C LEU A 86 1.96 14.67 9.45
N MET A 87 3.25 14.94 9.21
CA MET A 87 4.20 15.37 10.23
C MET A 87 3.81 16.73 10.86
N ASN A 88 3.20 17.60 10.06
CA ASN A 88 2.71 18.91 10.51
C ASN A 88 1.29 18.88 11.11
N GLY A 89 0.67 17.70 11.22
CA GLY A 89 -0.68 17.55 11.77
C GLY A 89 -1.81 18.13 10.94
N ARG A 90 -1.58 18.35 9.63
CA ARG A 90 -2.58 18.89 8.69
C ARG A 90 -3.48 17.82 8.08
N VAL A 91 -3.08 16.57 8.20
CA VAL A 91 -3.86 15.37 7.86
C VAL A 91 -3.72 14.33 8.95
N ASP A 92 -4.70 13.44 9.07
CA ASP A 92 -4.75 12.44 10.14
C ASP A 92 -4.02 11.15 9.76
N ALA A 93 -3.97 10.81 8.47
CA ALA A 93 -3.33 9.59 7.95
C ALA A 93 -2.83 9.80 6.53
N VAL A 94 -1.91 8.93 6.11
CA VAL A 94 -1.47 8.78 4.71
C VAL A 94 -1.69 7.33 4.28
N MET A 95 -2.24 7.11 3.08
CA MET A 95 -2.29 5.80 2.44
C MET A 95 -1.31 5.74 1.27
N ALA A 96 -0.49 4.70 1.23
CA ALA A 96 0.43 4.42 0.12
C ALA A 96 0.76 2.92 0.05
N SER A 97 1.58 2.51 -0.94
CA SER A 97 2.16 1.17 -0.96
C SER A 97 3.02 0.96 0.28
N ARG A 98 2.99 -0.24 0.86
CA ARG A 98 3.75 -0.59 2.06
C ARG A 98 5.24 -0.39 1.88
N THR A 99 5.78 -0.66 0.69
CA THR A 99 7.18 -0.42 0.37
C THR A 99 7.58 1.05 0.52
N ASN A 100 6.72 1.99 0.07
CA ASN A 100 6.94 3.42 0.25
C ASN A 100 6.77 3.84 1.72
N LEU A 101 5.76 3.30 2.40
CA LEU A 101 5.53 3.58 3.82
C LEU A 101 6.69 3.12 4.70
N ASN A 102 7.21 1.91 4.46
CA ASN A 102 8.33 1.34 5.25
C ASN A 102 9.58 2.22 5.20
N ALA A 103 9.93 2.74 4.02
CA ALA A 103 11.06 3.64 3.86
C ALA A 103 10.88 4.93 4.69
N PHE A 104 9.66 5.48 4.69
CA PHE A 104 9.33 6.68 5.45
C PHE A 104 9.27 6.42 6.96
N VAL A 105 8.60 5.35 7.39
CA VAL A 105 8.51 4.95 8.81
C VAL A 105 9.89 4.68 9.39
N LYS A 106 10.77 3.99 8.65
CA LYS A 106 12.15 3.74 9.10
C LYS A 106 12.91 5.03 9.38
N LYS A 107 12.71 6.05 8.56
CA LYS A 107 13.37 7.36 8.71
C LYS A 107 12.79 8.20 9.85
N HIS A 108 11.51 8.00 10.19
CA HIS A 108 10.76 8.81 11.16
C HIS A 108 10.10 7.95 12.25
N ALA A 109 10.77 6.87 12.66
CA ALA A 109 10.22 5.85 13.55
C ALA A 109 9.76 6.39 14.92
N GLU A 110 10.35 7.50 15.39
CA GLU A 110 9.96 8.16 16.65
C GLU A 110 8.63 8.91 16.55
N ALA A 111 8.25 9.36 15.35
CA ALA A 111 7.08 10.23 15.13
C ALA A 111 5.90 9.54 14.44
N ILE A 112 6.17 8.48 13.67
CA ILE A 112 5.21 7.83 12.78
C ILE A 112 4.92 6.41 13.23
N SER A 113 3.64 6.03 13.16
CA SER A 113 3.13 4.67 13.37
C SER A 113 2.64 4.08 12.05
N SER A 114 3.05 2.85 11.75
CA SER A 114 2.44 2.03 10.70
C SER A 114 1.62 0.95 11.37
N SER A 115 0.31 1.03 11.25
CA SER A 115 -0.62 0.09 11.85
C SER A 115 -1.86 -0.08 10.96
N GLY A 116 -2.74 -0.98 11.35
CA GLY A 116 -3.98 -1.23 10.63
C GLY A 116 -3.87 -2.31 9.56
N TYR A 117 -4.96 -2.45 8.84
CA TYR A 117 -5.07 -3.41 7.75
C TYR A 117 -4.09 -3.11 6.60
N GLY A 118 -3.55 -4.15 6.00
CA GLY A 118 -2.99 -4.12 4.65
C GLY A 118 -4.05 -4.56 3.64
N PHE A 119 -4.05 -3.97 2.45
CA PHE A 119 -5.00 -4.28 1.38
C PHE A 119 -4.27 -4.65 0.10
N SER A 120 -4.78 -5.66 -0.62
CA SER A 120 -4.24 -6.12 -1.90
C SER A 120 -5.35 -6.61 -2.82
N GLY A 121 -5.10 -6.59 -4.12
CA GLY A 121 -6.08 -7.05 -5.12
C GLY A 121 -7.19 -6.01 -5.43
N GLY A 122 -8.13 -6.37 -6.29
CA GLY A 122 -9.20 -5.49 -6.73
C GLY A 122 -8.68 -4.18 -7.34
N VAL A 123 -9.17 -3.05 -6.84
CA VAL A 123 -8.74 -1.69 -7.27
C VAL A 123 -7.24 -1.47 -7.05
N LEU A 124 -6.66 -2.08 -6.01
CA LEU A 124 -5.24 -1.94 -5.68
C LEU A 124 -4.32 -2.83 -6.52
N GLY A 125 -4.89 -3.71 -7.36
CA GLY A 125 -4.10 -4.66 -8.14
C GLY A 125 -3.36 -5.70 -7.28
N ALA A 126 -2.81 -6.71 -7.94
CA ALA A 126 -2.10 -7.79 -7.25
C ALA A 126 -0.60 -7.48 -7.03
N GLY A 127 -0.04 -6.54 -7.78
CA GLY A 127 1.38 -6.21 -7.70
C GLY A 127 1.91 -5.49 -8.93
N SER A 128 3.24 -5.35 -9.01
CA SER A 128 3.91 -4.68 -10.12
C SER A 128 4.39 -5.68 -11.18
N ALA A 129 4.28 -5.28 -12.43
CA ALA A 129 4.72 -6.07 -13.59
C ALA A 129 5.47 -5.20 -14.59
N ILE A 130 6.21 -5.83 -15.49
CA ILE A 130 6.90 -5.14 -16.59
C ILE A 130 5.88 -4.86 -17.69
N GLY A 131 5.75 -3.58 -18.07
CA GLY A 131 4.90 -3.17 -19.19
C GLY A 131 5.61 -3.46 -20.53
N LEU A 132 4.89 -4.08 -21.46
CA LEU A 132 5.39 -4.41 -22.80
C LEU A 132 4.43 -3.86 -23.86
N ARG A 133 4.98 -3.58 -25.06
CA ARG A 133 4.14 -3.30 -26.23
C ARG A 133 3.28 -4.52 -26.54
N LYS A 134 2.00 -4.31 -26.82
CA LYS A 134 1.09 -5.38 -27.27
C LYS A 134 1.68 -6.11 -28.47
N GLY A 135 1.58 -7.45 -28.48
CA GLY A 135 2.07 -8.32 -29.54
C GLY A 135 3.56 -8.71 -29.44
N ASN A 136 4.31 -8.21 -28.47
CA ASN A 136 5.71 -8.62 -28.25
C ASN A 136 5.79 -9.89 -27.37
N SER A 137 5.28 -11.00 -27.93
CA SER A 137 5.17 -12.29 -27.21
C SER A 137 6.55 -12.92 -26.93
N GLU A 138 7.50 -12.74 -27.81
CA GLU A 138 8.86 -13.29 -27.65
C GLU A 138 9.56 -12.67 -26.42
N LEU A 139 9.58 -11.33 -26.33
CA LEU A 139 10.15 -10.65 -25.17
C LEU A 139 9.39 -10.99 -23.89
N GLN A 140 8.06 -11.12 -23.97
CA GLN A 140 7.23 -11.52 -22.81
C GLN A 140 7.64 -12.90 -22.30
N GLN A 141 7.85 -13.88 -23.18
CA GLN A 141 8.27 -15.23 -22.79
C GLN A 141 9.65 -15.22 -22.13
N VAL A 142 10.63 -14.52 -22.71
CA VAL A 142 11.99 -14.42 -22.15
C VAL A 142 11.96 -13.79 -20.75
N LEU A 143 11.22 -12.67 -20.58
CA LEU A 143 11.12 -12.01 -19.28
C LEU A 143 10.38 -12.86 -18.24
N ASN A 144 9.31 -13.56 -18.62
CA ASN A 144 8.61 -14.45 -17.70
C ASN A 144 9.50 -15.61 -17.26
N GLN A 145 10.23 -16.25 -18.17
CA GLN A 145 11.19 -17.32 -17.84
C GLN A 145 12.27 -16.84 -16.87
N ALA A 146 12.83 -15.63 -17.11
CA ALA A 146 13.81 -15.04 -16.22
C ALA A 146 13.23 -14.76 -14.82
N LEU A 147 12.03 -14.17 -14.75
CA LEU A 147 11.36 -13.91 -13.46
C LEU A 147 11.03 -15.20 -12.73
N ASP A 148 10.51 -16.23 -13.41
CA ASP A 148 10.21 -17.54 -12.82
C ASP A 148 11.48 -18.19 -12.24
N SER A 149 12.61 -18.09 -12.93
CA SER A 149 13.91 -18.56 -12.42
C SER A 149 14.30 -17.81 -11.15
N MET A 150 14.18 -16.46 -11.15
CA MET A 150 14.53 -15.61 -10.01
C MET A 150 13.58 -15.80 -8.81
N ILE A 151 12.33 -16.20 -9.03
CA ILE A 151 11.41 -16.59 -7.97
C ILE A 151 11.87 -17.91 -7.36
N LYS A 152 12.14 -18.93 -8.19
CA LYS A 152 12.51 -20.29 -7.77
C LYS A 152 13.83 -20.34 -6.99
N ASP A 153 14.83 -19.57 -7.42
CA ASP A 153 16.16 -19.53 -6.75
C ASP A 153 16.22 -18.55 -5.57
N GLY A 154 15.14 -17.83 -5.29
CA GLY A 154 15.03 -16.86 -4.20
C GLY A 154 15.72 -15.52 -4.46
N THR A 155 16.18 -15.25 -5.69
CA THR A 155 16.84 -13.98 -6.03
C THR A 155 15.89 -12.80 -5.84
N LEU A 156 14.62 -12.91 -6.27
CA LEU A 156 13.64 -11.83 -6.06
C LEU A 156 13.36 -11.57 -4.58
N SER A 157 13.26 -12.61 -3.74
CA SER A 157 13.10 -12.44 -2.30
C SER A 157 14.29 -11.72 -1.67
N LYS A 158 15.51 -12.09 -2.03
CA LYS A 158 16.74 -11.43 -1.53
C LYS A 158 16.80 -9.96 -1.94
N LEU A 159 16.49 -9.64 -3.21
CA LEU A 159 16.45 -8.26 -3.70
C LEU A 159 15.35 -7.45 -3.02
N SER A 160 14.20 -8.05 -2.84
CA SER A 160 13.04 -7.46 -2.16
C SER A 160 13.38 -7.05 -0.72
N ILE A 161 13.93 -7.97 0.07
CA ILE A 161 14.37 -7.69 1.44
C ILE A 161 15.45 -6.60 1.47
N LYS A 162 16.43 -6.68 0.55
CA LYS A 162 17.53 -5.70 0.48
C LYS A 162 17.03 -4.27 0.22
N TRP A 163 16.10 -4.10 -0.72
CA TRP A 163 15.70 -2.77 -1.18
C TRP A 163 14.45 -2.22 -0.49
N PHE A 164 13.51 -3.08 -0.09
CA PHE A 164 12.24 -2.67 0.51
C PHE A 164 12.15 -2.99 2.02
N GLY A 165 13.08 -3.77 2.56
CA GLY A 165 13.08 -4.16 3.95
C GLY A 165 12.10 -5.29 4.30
N GLU A 166 11.37 -5.81 3.29
CA GLU A 166 10.43 -6.94 3.41
C GLU A 166 10.41 -7.79 2.15
N ASP A 167 9.98 -9.04 2.27
CA ASP A 167 9.81 -9.94 1.13
C ASP A 167 8.48 -9.68 0.43
N VAL A 168 8.51 -8.95 -0.68
CA VAL A 168 7.38 -8.69 -1.58
C VAL A 168 7.47 -9.47 -2.89
N ALA A 169 8.34 -10.49 -2.98
CA ALA A 169 8.40 -11.36 -4.14
C ALA A 169 7.12 -12.21 -4.25
N PRO A 170 6.62 -12.49 -5.47
CA PRO A 170 5.59 -13.48 -5.68
C PRO A 170 6.06 -14.84 -5.16
N LYS A 171 5.14 -15.64 -4.63
CA LYS A 171 5.43 -17.02 -4.23
C LYS A 171 5.21 -17.94 -5.42
N ALA A 172 6.05 -18.99 -5.52
CA ALA A 172 5.95 -20.02 -6.56
C ALA A 172 4.68 -20.86 -6.37
#